data_ee5a6d9995f9d7a6d1e86601c6207586
#
_entry.id   ee5a6d9995f9d7a6d1e86601c6207586
#
_cell.length_a   1.000
_cell.length_b   1.000
_cell.length_c   1.000
_cell.angle_alpha   90.00
_cell.angle_beta   90.00
_cell.angle_gamma   90.00
#
_symmetry.space_group_name_H-M   'P 1'
#
loop_
_entity.id
_entity.type
_entity.pdbx_description
1 polymer ?
#
loop_
_entity_poly.entity_id
_entity_poly.type
_entity_poly.pdbx_seq_one_letter_code
_entity_poly.pdbx_strand_id
1 'polypeptide(L)'
;MKQSILSKDGVSYVVPFILITSCFALWGFANDITNPMVKAFSKIFRMSATDGALVQVAFYGGYFAMAFPAAIFIRRFSYKAGVLVGLGLYALGAFLFYPAKMTGDYYPFLLAYFILTCGLSFLETSSNPYVLSMGTEETATRRLNLAQSFNPMGSLLGMFVAMNFIQAKLNPLDTASRTQLSESEFEAVKEYDLSVLIGPYLVIGLVILAMFLVILFWRMPKNGDKNHAINFIPTLRRIFSLPHYREGVIAQFFYVGVQIMCWTFIIQYGTRVFMAEGMAEQQAEVLSQQYNIVEMVIFCCSRFICTFLLRYINTGRLLMLLAIAGGALTVGVIFLQDSMGLYCLVGVSACMSLMFPTIYGIALTGLGDDAKFGAAGLIMSILGGSVLPPLQASIIDRGTLIGMPAVNVSFVLPFICFVVIAIYGLRTWRRSMSGAE
;
A
#
# COMPACT_ATOMS: atom_id res chain seq x y z
N MET A 1 -29.92 17.95 -20.68
CA MET A 1 -29.89 16.58 -20.09
C MET A 1 -28.58 16.42 -19.36
N LYS A 2 -28.60 16.12 -18.05
CA LYS A 2 -27.36 15.78 -17.32
C LYS A 2 -26.80 14.50 -17.91
N GLN A 3 -25.66 14.54 -18.60
CA GLN A 3 -25.00 13.35 -19.13
C GLN A 3 -24.69 12.40 -17.97
N SER A 4 -25.13 11.17 -18.09
CA SER A 4 -24.80 10.14 -17.08
C SER A 4 -23.29 9.88 -17.06
N ILE A 5 -22.71 9.86 -15.87
CA ILE A 5 -21.25 9.62 -15.64
C ILE A 5 -20.81 8.27 -16.23
N LEU A 6 -21.74 7.34 -16.41
CA LEU A 6 -21.52 5.93 -16.78
C LEU A 6 -22.25 5.54 -18.08
N SER A 7 -22.45 6.48 -19.00
CA SER A 7 -22.99 6.19 -20.32
C SER A 7 -22.23 6.94 -21.40
N LYS A 8 -22.02 6.29 -22.55
CA LYS A 8 -21.45 6.89 -23.76
C LYS A 8 -22.12 6.24 -24.96
N ASP A 9 -22.54 7.05 -25.92
CA ASP A 9 -23.14 6.60 -27.19
C ASP A 9 -24.31 5.61 -27.01
N GLY A 10 -25.15 5.81 -25.98
CA GLY A 10 -26.30 4.95 -25.68
C GLY A 10 -25.96 3.64 -24.94
N VAL A 11 -24.67 3.38 -24.68
CA VAL A 11 -24.21 2.18 -23.95
C VAL A 11 -24.08 2.51 -22.47
N SER A 12 -24.68 1.66 -21.60
CA SER A 12 -24.54 1.76 -20.14
C SER A 12 -23.29 0.99 -19.65
N TYR A 13 -22.45 1.66 -18.89
CA TYR A 13 -21.24 1.07 -18.28
C TYR A 13 -21.40 0.78 -16.79
N VAL A 14 -22.62 0.83 -16.24
CA VAL A 14 -22.86 0.72 -14.79
C VAL A 14 -22.31 -0.60 -14.23
N VAL A 15 -22.67 -1.74 -14.85
CA VAL A 15 -22.23 -3.04 -14.34
C VAL A 15 -20.73 -3.25 -14.52
N PRO A 16 -20.11 -3.01 -15.69
CA PRO A 16 -18.66 -3.03 -15.82
C PRO A 16 -17.94 -2.13 -14.80
N PHE A 17 -18.48 -0.94 -14.55
CA PHE A 17 -17.91 -0.02 -13.57
C PHE A 17 -17.98 -0.59 -12.15
N ILE A 18 -19.11 -1.16 -11.72
CA ILE A 18 -19.26 -1.79 -10.40
C ILE A 18 -18.25 -2.94 -10.25
N LEU A 19 -18.14 -3.83 -11.25
CA LEU A 19 -17.23 -4.97 -11.22
C LEU A 19 -15.77 -4.52 -11.07
N ILE A 20 -15.34 -3.54 -11.85
CA ILE A 20 -13.97 -3.02 -11.77
C ILE A 20 -13.75 -2.25 -10.45
N THR A 21 -14.74 -1.48 -9.99
CA THR A 21 -14.68 -0.77 -8.71
C THR A 21 -14.54 -1.72 -7.53
N SER A 22 -15.20 -2.88 -7.56
CA SER A 22 -15.04 -3.93 -6.54
C SER A 22 -13.59 -4.46 -6.47
N CYS A 23 -12.87 -4.49 -7.60
CA CYS A 23 -11.46 -4.87 -7.60
C CYS A 23 -10.58 -3.88 -6.78
N PHE A 24 -10.93 -2.60 -6.73
CA PHE A 24 -10.22 -1.62 -5.88
C PHE A 24 -10.37 -1.92 -4.40
N ALA A 25 -11.55 -2.37 -3.95
CA ALA A 25 -11.76 -2.79 -2.57
C ALA A 25 -10.97 -4.07 -2.24
N LEU A 26 -10.95 -5.05 -3.14
CA LEU A 26 -10.17 -6.29 -2.97
C LEU A 26 -8.66 -6.02 -2.89
N TRP A 27 -8.18 -5.10 -3.66
CA TRP A 27 -6.79 -4.68 -3.65
C TRP A 27 -6.44 -3.89 -2.36
N GLY A 28 -7.29 -2.94 -1.91
CA GLY A 28 -7.12 -2.29 -0.61
C GLY A 28 -7.08 -3.29 0.54
N PHE A 29 -7.96 -4.28 0.53
CA PHE A 29 -7.96 -5.38 1.50
C PHE A 29 -6.61 -6.11 1.56
N ALA A 30 -6.06 -6.49 0.40
CA ALA A 30 -4.78 -7.20 0.33
C ALA A 30 -3.61 -6.37 0.85
N ASN A 31 -3.60 -5.07 0.58
CA ASN A 31 -2.54 -4.17 1.05
C ASN A 31 -2.51 -4.14 2.58
N ASP A 32 -3.65 -3.97 3.22
CA ASP A 32 -3.69 -3.63 4.63
C ASP A 32 -3.87 -4.84 5.57
N ILE A 33 -4.31 -5.98 5.07
CA ILE A 33 -4.19 -7.25 5.82
C ILE A 33 -2.72 -7.67 5.94
N THR A 34 -1.84 -7.26 5.01
CA THR A 34 -0.42 -7.62 4.98
C THR A 34 0.41 -6.86 6.00
N ASN A 35 0.07 -5.61 6.31
CA ASN A 35 0.84 -4.78 7.24
C ASN A 35 1.05 -5.43 8.62
N PRO A 36 0.04 -5.98 9.29
CA PRO A 36 0.21 -6.66 10.57
C PRO A 36 1.02 -7.96 10.49
N MET A 37 1.18 -8.52 9.29
CA MET A 37 1.84 -9.83 9.12
C MET A 37 3.32 -9.79 9.44
N VAL A 38 3.99 -8.65 9.33
CA VAL A 38 5.39 -8.49 9.77
C VAL A 38 5.54 -8.94 11.23
N LYS A 39 4.69 -8.41 12.12
CA LYS A 39 4.71 -8.78 13.54
C LYS A 39 4.24 -10.21 13.77
N ALA A 40 3.20 -10.66 13.07
CA ALA A 40 2.64 -12.00 13.21
C ALA A 40 3.68 -13.08 12.82
N PHE A 41 4.34 -12.96 11.66
CA PHE A 41 5.35 -13.91 11.22
C PHE A 41 6.60 -13.88 12.11
N SER A 42 7.07 -12.72 12.56
CA SER A 42 8.17 -12.62 13.51
C SER A 42 7.88 -13.45 14.77
N LYS A 43 6.65 -13.43 15.28
CA LYS A 43 6.21 -14.18 16.44
C LYS A 43 6.05 -15.69 16.15
N ILE A 44 5.40 -16.05 15.02
CA ILE A 44 5.11 -17.45 14.64
C ILE A 44 6.39 -18.23 14.38
N PHE A 45 7.39 -17.62 13.73
CA PHE A 45 8.62 -18.29 13.34
C PHE A 45 9.82 -18.00 14.26
N ARG A 46 9.63 -17.30 15.37
CA ARG A 46 10.71 -16.87 16.30
C ARG A 46 11.84 -16.15 15.56
N MET A 47 11.51 -15.22 14.66
CA MET A 47 12.48 -14.52 13.84
C MET A 47 12.57 -13.05 14.20
N SER A 48 13.63 -12.40 13.72
CA SER A 48 13.84 -10.98 13.88
C SER A 48 12.76 -10.13 13.19
N ALA A 49 12.61 -8.87 13.57
CA ALA A 49 11.71 -7.94 12.85
C ALA A 49 12.19 -7.73 11.40
N THR A 50 13.50 -7.77 11.16
CA THR A 50 14.08 -7.69 9.81
C THR A 50 13.62 -8.84 8.93
N ASP A 51 13.69 -10.08 9.43
CA ASP A 51 13.21 -11.25 8.68
C ASP A 51 11.69 -11.18 8.46
N GLY A 52 10.94 -10.80 9.49
CA GLY A 52 9.49 -10.59 9.36
C GLY A 52 9.12 -9.52 8.32
N ALA A 53 9.94 -8.49 8.16
CA ALA A 53 9.74 -7.42 7.17
C ALA A 53 10.00 -7.87 5.72
N LEU A 54 10.57 -9.09 5.48
CA LEU A 54 10.66 -9.66 4.13
C LEU A 54 9.29 -9.90 3.50
N VAL A 55 8.22 -9.98 4.29
CA VAL A 55 6.83 -9.93 3.79
C VAL A 55 6.60 -8.69 2.95
N GLN A 56 7.07 -7.52 3.40
CA GLN A 56 6.94 -6.27 2.65
C GLN A 56 7.79 -6.28 1.37
N VAL A 57 8.98 -6.91 1.42
CA VAL A 57 9.82 -7.08 0.23
C VAL A 57 9.12 -7.95 -0.81
N ALA A 58 8.56 -9.08 -0.39
CA ALA A 58 7.83 -9.98 -1.27
C ALA A 58 6.58 -9.29 -1.85
N PHE A 59 5.82 -8.61 -0.99
CA PHE A 59 4.59 -7.93 -1.36
C PHE A 59 4.84 -6.78 -2.34
N TYR A 60 5.68 -5.80 -2.02
CA TYR A 60 5.93 -4.65 -2.90
C TYR A 60 6.91 -4.96 -4.05
N GLY A 61 7.75 -5.99 -3.87
CA GLY A 61 8.61 -6.52 -4.95
C GLY A 61 7.80 -7.09 -6.12
N GLY A 62 6.65 -7.71 -5.85
CA GLY A 62 5.73 -8.18 -6.89
C GLY A 62 5.16 -7.04 -7.74
N TYR A 63 4.84 -5.90 -7.12
CA TYR A 63 4.44 -4.69 -7.85
C TYR A 63 5.53 -4.20 -8.81
N PHE A 64 6.75 -4.11 -8.31
CA PHE A 64 7.90 -3.68 -9.12
C PHE A 64 8.15 -4.63 -10.29
N ALA A 65 8.22 -5.93 -10.03
CA ALA A 65 8.54 -6.93 -11.03
C ALA A 65 7.51 -6.98 -12.16
N MET A 66 6.21 -6.80 -11.85
CA MET A 66 5.13 -6.97 -12.82
C MET A 66 4.58 -5.68 -13.42
N ALA A 67 4.99 -4.48 -12.98
CA ALA A 67 4.48 -3.22 -13.52
C ALA A 67 4.66 -3.09 -15.05
N PHE A 68 5.85 -3.38 -15.56
CA PHE A 68 6.12 -3.36 -17.01
C PHE A 68 5.51 -4.55 -17.76
N PRO A 69 5.70 -5.81 -17.34
CA PRO A 69 5.05 -6.96 -17.99
C PRO A 69 3.53 -6.77 -18.11
N ALA A 70 2.87 -6.26 -17.06
CA ALA A 70 1.44 -5.97 -17.08
C ALA A 70 1.08 -4.92 -18.13
N ALA A 71 1.79 -3.78 -18.18
CA ALA A 71 1.52 -2.74 -19.16
C ALA A 71 1.70 -3.22 -20.61
N ILE A 72 2.75 -4.02 -20.88
CA ILE A 72 3.00 -4.63 -22.20
C ILE A 72 1.86 -5.62 -22.54
N PHE A 73 1.48 -6.48 -21.59
CA PHE A 73 0.41 -7.47 -21.78
C PHE A 73 -0.92 -6.80 -22.12
N ILE A 74 -1.31 -5.77 -21.34
CA ILE A 74 -2.58 -5.05 -21.54
C ILE A 74 -2.64 -4.38 -22.91
N ARG A 75 -1.53 -3.84 -23.38
CA ARG A 75 -1.43 -3.25 -24.72
C ARG A 75 -1.60 -4.26 -25.83
N ARG A 76 -1.07 -5.46 -25.63
CA ARG A 76 -1.13 -6.52 -26.63
C ARG A 76 -2.51 -7.19 -26.71
N PHE A 77 -3.18 -7.33 -25.57
CA PHE A 77 -4.44 -8.08 -25.47
C PHE A 77 -5.66 -7.18 -25.21
N SER A 78 -5.92 -6.82 -23.97
CA SER A 78 -6.99 -5.91 -23.57
C SER A 78 -6.95 -5.61 -22.06
N TYR A 79 -7.68 -4.57 -21.62
CA TYR A 79 -7.88 -4.31 -20.20
C TYR A 79 -8.57 -5.46 -19.49
N LYS A 80 -9.62 -6.06 -20.09
CA LYS A 80 -10.31 -7.24 -19.52
C LYS A 80 -9.33 -8.39 -19.29
N ALA A 81 -8.49 -8.69 -20.27
CA ALA A 81 -7.48 -9.76 -20.14
C ALA A 81 -6.50 -9.46 -19.01
N GLY A 82 -6.03 -8.20 -18.86
CA GLY A 82 -5.18 -7.77 -17.76
C GLY A 82 -5.85 -7.95 -16.40
N VAL A 83 -7.13 -7.57 -16.26
CA VAL A 83 -7.91 -7.76 -15.02
C VAL A 83 -8.05 -9.27 -14.71
N LEU A 84 -8.33 -10.11 -15.69
CA LEU A 84 -8.45 -11.56 -15.48
C LEU A 84 -7.13 -12.19 -15.05
N VAL A 85 -6.01 -11.85 -15.69
CA VAL A 85 -4.68 -12.32 -15.25
C VAL A 85 -4.40 -11.85 -13.83
N GLY A 86 -4.71 -10.60 -13.53
CA GLY A 86 -4.54 -10.04 -12.20
C GLY A 86 -5.33 -10.79 -11.12
N LEU A 87 -6.63 -11.01 -11.33
CA LEU A 87 -7.47 -11.78 -10.41
C LEU A 87 -7.02 -13.23 -10.29
N GLY A 88 -6.61 -13.86 -11.42
CA GLY A 88 -6.10 -15.24 -11.43
C GLY A 88 -4.84 -15.40 -10.60
N LEU A 89 -3.85 -14.53 -10.76
CA LEU A 89 -2.61 -14.53 -9.96
C LEU A 89 -2.89 -14.20 -8.49
N TYR A 90 -3.81 -13.27 -8.22
CA TYR A 90 -4.18 -12.94 -6.84
C TYR A 90 -4.84 -14.16 -6.16
N ALA A 91 -5.82 -14.82 -6.80
CA ALA A 91 -6.44 -16.02 -6.26
C ALA A 91 -5.42 -17.15 -6.07
N LEU A 92 -4.53 -17.36 -7.05
CA LEU A 92 -3.45 -18.35 -6.96
C LEU A 92 -2.55 -18.08 -5.76
N GLY A 93 -2.06 -16.83 -5.60
CA GLY A 93 -1.25 -16.43 -4.46
C GLY A 93 -1.95 -16.67 -3.13
N ALA A 94 -3.24 -16.32 -3.02
CA ALA A 94 -4.04 -16.57 -1.82
C ALA A 94 -4.19 -18.06 -1.50
N PHE A 95 -4.41 -18.92 -2.49
CA PHE A 95 -4.50 -20.38 -2.29
C PHE A 95 -3.16 -21.03 -1.97
N LEU A 96 -2.04 -20.45 -2.42
CA LEU A 96 -0.69 -20.95 -2.09
C LEU A 96 -0.34 -20.83 -0.59
N PHE A 97 -1.09 -20.06 0.19
CA PHE A 97 -0.95 -20.06 1.65
C PHE A 97 -1.23 -21.43 2.27
N TYR A 98 -2.12 -22.24 1.67
CA TYR A 98 -2.42 -23.58 2.18
C TYR A 98 -1.23 -24.55 2.05
N PRO A 99 -0.63 -24.78 0.86
CA PRO A 99 0.58 -25.61 0.77
C PRO A 99 1.76 -24.98 1.51
N ALA A 100 1.87 -23.66 1.61
CA ALA A 100 2.90 -23.01 2.42
C ALA A 100 2.80 -23.39 3.91
N LYS A 101 1.58 -23.47 4.47
CA LYS A 101 1.38 -24.00 5.83
C LYS A 101 1.89 -25.43 5.96
N MET A 102 1.66 -26.29 4.96
CA MET A 102 2.06 -27.70 5.03
C MET A 102 3.58 -27.89 5.07
N THR A 103 4.37 -26.96 4.56
CA THR A 103 5.83 -26.99 4.67
C THR A 103 6.31 -26.62 6.07
N GLY A 104 5.53 -25.82 6.82
CA GLY A 104 5.95 -25.24 8.08
C GLY A 104 7.07 -24.20 7.99
N ASP A 105 7.48 -23.82 6.76
CA ASP A 105 8.56 -22.88 6.48
C ASP A 105 8.04 -21.49 6.13
N TYR A 106 8.85 -20.46 6.36
CA TYR A 106 8.49 -19.07 6.10
C TYR A 106 8.54 -18.67 4.61
N TYR A 107 9.56 -19.15 3.88
CA TYR A 107 9.81 -18.73 2.49
C TYR A 107 8.67 -19.05 1.51
N PRO A 108 7.94 -20.16 1.61
CA PRO A 108 6.76 -20.40 0.79
C PRO A 108 5.66 -19.36 0.94
N PHE A 109 5.50 -18.76 2.14
CA PHE A 109 4.58 -17.63 2.33
C PHE A 109 5.03 -16.37 1.61
N LEU A 110 6.34 -16.09 1.58
CA LEU A 110 6.89 -14.97 0.79
C LEU A 110 6.60 -15.15 -0.70
N LEU A 111 6.76 -16.37 -1.23
CA LEU A 111 6.43 -16.68 -2.62
C LEU A 111 4.93 -16.49 -2.88
N ALA A 112 4.07 -16.93 -1.97
CA ALA A 112 2.61 -16.75 -2.08
C ALA A 112 2.25 -15.26 -2.12
N TYR A 113 2.84 -14.42 -1.26
CA TYR A 113 2.69 -12.97 -1.29
C TYR A 113 3.19 -12.36 -2.59
N PHE A 114 4.36 -12.76 -3.07
CA PHE A 114 4.92 -12.27 -4.32
C PHE A 114 3.98 -12.53 -5.50
N ILE A 115 3.47 -13.76 -5.63
CA ILE A 115 2.53 -14.14 -6.69
C ILE A 115 1.22 -13.38 -6.56
N LEU A 116 0.69 -13.25 -5.34
CA LEU A 116 -0.51 -12.47 -5.05
C LEU A 116 -0.35 -11.01 -5.54
N THR A 117 0.77 -10.39 -5.22
CA THR A 117 1.05 -9.00 -5.60
C THR A 117 1.39 -8.81 -7.06
N CYS A 118 1.96 -9.80 -7.73
CA CYS A 118 2.02 -9.81 -9.18
C CYS A 118 0.61 -9.64 -9.78
N GLY A 119 -0.39 -10.32 -9.22
CA GLY A 119 -1.80 -10.14 -9.58
C GLY A 119 -2.32 -8.73 -9.32
N LEU A 120 -1.99 -8.14 -8.16
CA LEU A 120 -2.38 -6.77 -7.84
C LEU A 120 -1.76 -5.75 -8.80
N SER A 121 -0.52 -5.93 -9.21
CA SER A 121 0.14 -5.09 -10.22
C SER A 121 -0.60 -5.10 -11.56
N PHE A 122 -1.06 -6.27 -12.02
CA PHE A 122 -1.92 -6.37 -13.21
C PHE A 122 -3.26 -5.66 -13.01
N LEU A 123 -3.91 -5.83 -11.85
CA LEU A 123 -5.17 -5.17 -11.54
C LEU A 123 -5.03 -3.65 -11.56
N GLU A 124 -4.01 -3.11 -10.92
CA GLU A 124 -3.78 -1.68 -10.83
C GLU A 124 -3.50 -1.06 -12.20
N THR A 125 -2.62 -1.70 -12.97
CA THR A 125 -2.25 -1.25 -14.31
C THR A 125 -3.42 -1.33 -15.30
N SER A 126 -4.36 -2.27 -15.10
CA SER A 126 -5.53 -2.45 -15.99
C SER A 126 -6.73 -1.61 -15.57
N SER A 127 -7.07 -1.61 -14.29
CA SER A 127 -8.36 -1.08 -13.79
C SER A 127 -8.43 0.44 -13.87
N ASN A 128 -7.35 1.15 -13.54
CA ASN A 128 -7.32 2.61 -13.60
C ASN A 128 -7.64 3.16 -15.01
N PRO A 129 -6.90 2.81 -16.06
CA PRO A 129 -7.21 3.30 -17.40
C PRO A 129 -8.53 2.72 -17.94
N TYR A 130 -8.93 1.54 -17.51
CA TYR A 130 -10.20 0.95 -17.92
C TYR A 130 -11.38 1.77 -17.39
N VAL A 131 -11.37 2.17 -16.11
CA VAL A 131 -12.38 3.08 -15.54
C VAL A 131 -12.41 4.42 -16.27
N LEU A 132 -11.25 4.99 -16.63
CA LEU A 132 -11.17 6.22 -17.40
C LEU A 132 -11.85 6.08 -18.78
N SER A 133 -11.82 4.90 -19.38
CA SER A 133 -12.43 4.65 -20.70
C SER A 133 -13.95 4.39 -20.69
N MET A 134 -14.56 4.18 -19.49
CA MET A 134 -15.98 3.85 -19.31
C MET A 134 -16.91 5.08 -19.33
N GLY A 135 -16.80 5.96 -20.30
CA GLY A 135 -17.66 7.13 -20.45
C GLY A 135 -16.95 8.28 -21.16
N THR A 136 -17.49 9.50 -21.03
CA THR A 136 -16.91 10.70 -21.65
C THR A 136 -15.61 11.15 -20.94
N GLU A 137 -14.72 11.83 -21.66
CA GLU A 137 -13.47 12.37 -21.11
C GLU A 137 -13.73 13.41 -20.01
N GLU A 138 -14.76 14.24 -20.17
CA GLU A 138 -15.15 15.26 -19.20
C GLU A 138 -15.42 14.70 -17.79
N THR A 139 -15.93 13.48 -17.68
CA THR A 139 -16.26 12.83 -16.42
C THR A 139 -15.22 11.80 -15.98
N ALA A 140 -14.15 11.60 -16.74
CA ALA A 140 -13.15 10.54 -16.52
C ALA A 140 -12.50 10.61 -15.14
N THR A 141 -11.99 11.77 -14.74
CA THR A 141 -11.36 11.97 -13.41
C THR A 141 -12.35 11.72 -12.28
N ARG A 142 -13.61 12.14 -12.43
CA ARG A 142 -14.64 11.91 -11.41
C ARG A 142 -14.97 10.43 -11.27
N ARG A 143 -15.03 9.68 -12.38
CA ARG A 143 -15.21 8.22 -12.35
C ARG A 143 -14.07 7.51 -11.63
N LEU A 144 -12.83 7.87 -11.96
CA LEU A 144 -11.67 7.28 -11.32
C LEU A 144 -11.63 7.56 -9.82
N ASN A 145 -11.89 8.80 -9.41
CA ASN A 145 -11.95 9.16 -8.00
C ASN A 145 -13.06 8.39 -7.26
N LEU A 146 -14.21 8.21 -7.89
CA LEU A 146 -15.30 7.39 -7.32
C LEU A 146 -14.86 5.93 -7.16
N ALA A 147 -14.25 5.32 -8.17
CA ALA A 147 -13.75 3.95 -8.10
C ALA A 147 -12.68 3.79 -7.02
N GLN A 148 -11.71 4.71 -6.98
CA GLN A 148 -10.62 4.68 -6.00
C GLN A 148 -11.06 4.94 -4.56
N SER A 149 -12.24 5.52 -4.31
CA SER A 149 -12.76 5.70 -2.95
C SER A 149 -13.11 4.37 -2.26
N PHE A 150 -13.27 3.29 -3.03
CA PHE A 150 -13.53 1.95 -2.49
C PHE A 150 -12.26 1.24 -2.01
N ASN A 151 -11.08 1.67 -2.43
CA ASN A 151 -9.82 1.10 -1.96
C ASN A 151 -9.64 1.26 -0.44
N PRO A 152 -9.75 2.44 0.17
CA PRO A 152 -9.69 2.60 1.62
C PRO A 152 -10.76 1.81 2.38
N MET A 153 -11.93 1.57 1.79
CA MET A 153 -12.95 0.72 2.42
C MET A 153 -12.48 -0.74 2.50
N GLY A 154 -11.84 -1.23 1.43
CA GLY A 154 -11.18 -2.53 1.43
C GLY A 154 -10.05 -2.61 2.46
N SER A 155 -9.24 -1.56 2.56
CA SER A 155 -8.17 -1.42 3.55
C SER A 155 -8.68 -1.55 4.99
N LEU A 156 -9.73 -0.81 5.34
CA LEU A 156 -10.36 -0.89 6.67
C LEU A 156 -10.88 -2.30 6.95
N LEU A 157 -11.49 -2.96 5.96
CA LEU A 157 -11.94 -4.34 6.11
C LEU A 157 -10.75 -5.30 6.31
N GLY A 158 -9.65 -5.11 5.58
CA GLY A 158 -8.42 -5.89 5.73
C GLY A 158 -7.83 -5.78 7.14
N MET A 159 -7.72 -4.56 7.66
CA MET A 159 -7.27 -4.30 9.03
C MET A 159 -8.19 -4.92 10.07
N PHE A 160 -9.52 -4.79 9.90
CA PHE A 160 -10.50 -5.38 10.79
C PHE A 160 -10.37 -6.92 10.82
N VAL A 161 -10.20 -7.55 9.66
CA VAL A 161 -10.00 -8.99 9.55
C VAL A 161 -8.67 -9.41 10.20
N ALA A 162 -7.59 -8.68 9.96
CA ALA A 162 -6.30 -8.96 10.59
C ALA A 162 -6.38 -8.89 12.13
N MET A 163 -7.05 -7.87 12.67
CA MET A 163 -7.22 -7.70 14.11
C MET A 163 -8.04 -8.83 14.74
N ASN A 164 -9.24 -9.11 14.19
CA ASN A 164 -10.22 -9.98 14.88
C ASN A 164 -10.05 -11.47 14.52
N PHE A 165 -9.56 -11.78 13.34
CA PHE A 165 -9.49 -13.16 12.84
C PHE A 165 -8.06 -13.70 12.78
N ILE A 166 -7.05 -12.86 12.91
CA ILE A 166 -5.65 -13.28 12.99
C ILE A 166 -5.09 -12.92 14.37
N GLN A 167 -4.77 -11.64 14.61
CA GLN A 167 -4.03 -11.23 15.81
C GLN A 167 -4.72 -11.62 17.13
N ALA A 168 -6.03 -11.42 17.25
CA ALA A 168 -6.78 -11.78 18.45
C ALA A 168 -6.91 -13.31 18.67
N LYS A 169 -6.70 -14.11 17.62
CA LYS A 169 -6.82 -15.57 17.69
C LYS A 169 -5.48 -16.31 17.70
N LEU A 170 -4.36 -15.62 17.49
CA LEU A 170 -3.03 -16.23 17.68
C LEU A 170 -2.87 -16.72 19.11
N ASN A 171 -2.03 -17.75 19.29
CA ASN A 171 -1.72 -18.27 20.61
C ASN A 171 -1.21 -17.14 21.54
N PRO A 172 -1.75 -16.99 22.77
CA PRO A 172 -1.47 -15.87 23.67
C PRO A 172 -0.04 -15.85 24.22
N LEU A 173 0.73 -16.92 24.08
CA LEU A 173 2.12 -16.96 24.54
C LEU A 173 2.90 -15.79 23.92
N ASP A 174 3.59 -15.05 24.77
CA ASP A 174 4.46 -13.97 24.36
C ASP A 174 5.72 -14.47 23.65
N THR A 175 6.46 -13.57 23.04
CA THR A 175 7.67 -13.91 22.29
C THR A 175 8.74 -14.58 23.20
N ALA A 176 8.87 -14.12 24.44
CA ALA A 176 9.84 -14.67 25.40
C ALA A 176 9.47 -16.10 25.84
N SER A 177 8.20 -16.32 26.16
CA SER A 177 7.70 -17.66 26.52
C SER A 177 7.85 -18.66 25.37
N ARG A 178 7.63 -18.24 24.12
CA ARG A 178 7.81 -19.09 22.95
C ARG A 178 9.25 -19.56 22.77
N THR A 179 10.26 -18.76 23.17
CA THR A 179 11.67 -19.19 23.08
C THR A 179 12.05 -20.23 24.11
N GLN A 180 11.25 -20.38 25.18
CA GLN A 180 11.47 -21.35 26.25
C GLN A 180 10.75 -22.68 26.01
N LEU A 181 9.85 -22.80 25.03
CA LEU A 181 9.14 -24.02 24.68
C LEU A 181 10.11 -25.07 24.14
N SER A 182 9.83 -26.34 24.45
CA SER A 182 10.46 -27.47 23.76
C SER A 182 10.10 -27.43 22.26
N GLU A 183 10.89 -28.08 21.41
CA GLU A 183 10.67 -28.07 19.97
C GLU A 183 9.29 -28.63 19.59
N SER A 184 8.83 -29.70 20.27
CA SER A 184 7.51 -30.27 20.00
C SER A 184 6.35 -29.37 20.40
N GLU A 185 6.48 -28.64 21.53
CA GLU A 185 5.47 -27.66 21.97
C GLU A 185 5.44 -26.47 21.05
N PHE A 186 6.60 -26.00 20.60
CA PHE A 186 6.69 -24.89 19.67
C PHE A 186 6.07 -25.23 18.31
N GLU A 187 6.36 -26.40 17.75
CA GLU A 187 5.76 -26.85 16.49
C GLU A 187 4.23 -26.93 16.59
N ALA A 188 3.67 -27.41 17.71
CA ALA A 188 2.23 -27.42 17.92
C ALA A 188 1.61 -26.00 17.95
N VAL A 189 2.27 -25.05 18.64
CA VAL A 189 1.85 -23.66 18.69
C VAL A 189 1.97 -23.01 17.30
N LYS A 190 3.04 -23.25 16.58
CA LYS A 190 3.26 -22.74 15.22
C LYS A 190 2.21 -23.28 14.25
N GLU A 191 1.90 -24.57 14.28
CA GLU A 191 0.87 -25.17 13.43
C GLU A 191 -0.52 -24.57 13.70
N TYR A 192 -0.87 -24.36 14.97
CA TYR A 192 -2.11 -23.68 15.35
C TYR A 192 -2.16 -22.27 14.78
N ASP A 193 -1.12 -21.46 15.00
CA ASP A 193 -1.05 -20.08 14.56
C ASP A 193 -1.09 -19.97 13.02
N LEU A 194 -0.39 -20.84 12.31
CA LEU A 194 -0.47 -20.92 10.84
C LEU A 194 -1.88 -21.28 10.37
N SER A 195 -2.59 -22.16 11.10
CA SER A 195 -3.99 -22.48 10.79
C SER A 195 -4.92 -21.28 10.92
N VAL A 196 -4.71 -20.46 11.95
CA VAL A 196 -5.44 -19.18 12.14
C VAL A 196 -5.13 -18.21 11.01
N LEU A 197 -3.85 -18.07 10.66
CA LEU A 197 -3.37 -17.11 9.66
C LEU A 197 -3.92 -17.38 8.26
N ILE A 198 -3.94 -18.63 7.82
CA ILE A 198 -4.34 -18.96 6.44
C ILE A 198 -5.84 -18.81 6.19
N GLY A 199 -6.68 -18.92 7.21
CA GLY A 199 -8.14 -18.87 7.07
C GLY A 199 -8.63 -17.67 6.27
N PRO A 200 -8.34 -16.43 6.66
CA PRO A 200 -8.72 -15.23 5.93
C PRO A 200 -8.22 -15.18 4.49
N TYR A 201 -6.99 -15.68 4.21
CA TYR A 201 -6.43 -15.71 2.85
C TYR A 201 -7.16 -16.71 1.94
N LEU A 202 -7.56 -17.87 2.46
CA LEU A 202 -8.38 -18.81 1.70
C LEU A 202 -9.76 -18.24 1.38
N VAL A 203 -10.40 -17.57 2.34
CA VAL A 203 -11.71 -16.94 2.12
C VAL A 203 -11.60 -15.85 1.06
N ILE A 204 -10.63 -14.95 1.13
CA ILE A 204 -10.45 -13.92 0.11
C ILE A 204 -10.09 -14.53 -1.25
N GLY A 205 -9.31 -15.61 -1.29
CA GLY A 205 -9.01 -16.37 -2.50
C GLY A 205 -10.28 -16.86 -3.20
N LEU A 206 -11.24 -17.39 -2.44
CA LEU A 206 -12.56 -17.80 -2.97
C LEU A 206 -13.37 -16.61 -3.49
N VAL A 207 -13.39 -15.49 -2.77
CA VAL A 207 -14.07 -14.26 -3.21
C VAL A 207 -13.49 -13.75 -4.53
N ILE A 208 -12.16 -13.77 -4.67
CA ILE A 208 -11.46 -13.32 -5.88
C ILE A 208 -11.71 -14.28 -7.03
N LEU A 209 -11.70 -15.58 -6.77
CA LEU A 209 -12.03 -16.58 -7.77
C LEU A 209 -13.48 -16.40 -8.28
N ALA A 210 -14.43 -16.13 -7.39
CA ALA A 210 -15.80 -15.81 -7.78
C ALA A 210 -15.86 -14.54 -8.64
N MET A 211 -15.13 -13.48 -8.27
CA MET A 211 -15.04 -12.25 -9.07
C MET A 211 -14.39 -12.51 -10.44
N PHE A 212 -13.34 -13.33 -10.49
CA PHE A 212 -12.70 -13.77 -11.73
C PHE A 212 -13.72 -14.42 -12.67
N LEU A 213 -14.51 -15.38 -12.16
CA LEU A 213 -15.54 -16.08 -12.95
C LEU A 213 -16.63 -15.11 -13.42
N VAL A 214 -17.09 -14.21 -12.57
CA VAL A 214 -18.09 -13.19 -12.97
C VAL A 214 -17.55 -12.33 -14.11
N ILE A 215 -16.33 -11.79 -14.00
CA ILE A 215 -15.74 -10.94 -15.05
C ILE A 215 -15.42 -11.76 -16.31
N LEU A 216 -15.02 -13.03 -16.18
CA LEU A 216 -14.74 -13.91 -17.32
C LEU A 216 -15.97 -14.04 -18.23
N PHE A 217 -17.13 -14.33 -17.65
CA PHE A 217 -18.38 -14.54 -18.41
C PHE A 217 -19.12 -13.26 -18.73
N TRP A 218 -18.83 -12.13 -18.04
CA TRP A 218 -19.49 -10.87 -18.33
C TRP A 218 -18.97 -10.22 -19.61
N ARG A 219 -19.86 -9.66 -20.40
CA ARG A 219 -19.49 -8.88 -21.60
C ARG A 219 -18.95 -7.50 -21.17
N MET A 220 -17.64 -7.36 -21.17
CA MET A 220 -16.96 -6.12 -20.86
C MET A 220 -16.76 -5.28 -22.12
N PRO A 221 -16.82 -3.91 -22.03
CA PRO A 221 -16.60 -3.03 -23.17
C PRO A 221 -15.18 -3.23 -23.75
N LYS A 222 -15.08 -3.28 -25.08
CA LYS A 222 -13.78 -3.32 -25.77
C LYS A 222 -13.34 -1.89 -26.12
N ASN A 223 -12.80 -1.19 -25.16
CA ASN A 223 -12.18 0.11 -25.42
C ASN A 223 -10.68 -0.13 -25.60
N GLY A 224 -10.24 -0.22 -26.85
CA GLY A 224 -8.84 -0.49 -27.18
C GLY A 224 -8.08 0.80 -27.53
N ASP A 225 -6.85 0.86 -27.10
CA ASP A 225 -5.87 1.84 -27.58
C ASP A 225 -5.52 1.49 -29.05
N LYS A 226 -5.72 2.42 -29.97
CA LYS A 226 -5.48 2.20 -31.40
C LYS A 226 -4.01 2.32 -31.81
N ASN A 227 -3.12 2.78 -30.93
CA ASN A 227 -1.70 2.99 -31.22
C ASN A 227 -0.83 1.91 -30.57
N HIS A 228 -0.37 0.96 -31.38
CA HIS A 228 0.49 -0.16 -30.98
C HIS A 228 2.00 0.12 -31.08
N ALA A 229 2.42 1.27 -31.62
CA ALA A 229 3.83 1.59 -31.79
C ALA A 229 4.43 2.14 -30.48
N ILE A 230 5.38 1.40 -29.91
CA ILE A 230 6.08 1.80 -28.68
C ILE A 230 7.56 1.97 -28.97
N ASN A 231 8.02 3.21 -29.05
CA ASN A 231 9.44 3.54 -28.92
C ASN A 231 9.76 3.70 -27.41
N PHE A 232 9.77 2.58 -26.68
CA PHE A 232 9.85 2.55 -25.22
C PHE A 232 11.10 3.22 -24.66
N ILE A 233 12.28 2.82 -25.11
CA ILE A 233 13.58 3.33 -24.60
C ILE A 233 13.78 4.83 -24.84
N PRO A 234 13.54 5.36 -26.05
CA PRO A 234 13.63 6.80 -26.30
C PRO A 234 12.68 7.63 -25.44
N THR A 235 11.44 7.14 -25.25
CA THR A 235 10.45 7.83 -24.41
C THR A 235 10.86 7.86 -22.95
N LEU A 236 11.31 6.74 -22.39
CA LEU A 236 11.84 6.70 -21.01
C LEU A 236 13.01 7.68 -20.84
N ARG A 237 13.97 7.67 -21.77
CA ARG A 237 15.13 8.58 -21.69
C ARG A 237 14.70 10.04 -21.70
N ARG A 238 13.70 10.40 -22.52
CA ARG A 238 13.13 11.75 -22.58
C ARG A 238 12.46 12.13 -21.26
N ILE A 239 11.58 11.28 -20.73
CA ILE A 239 10.86 11.53 -19.50
C ILE A 239 11.82 11.68 -18.32
N PHE A 240 12.79 10.76 -18.17
CA PHE A 240 13.78 10.84 -17.10
C PHE A 240 14.80 11.98 -17.26
N SER A 241 14.88 12.63 -18.41
CA SER A 241 15.67 13.86 -18.57
C SER A 241 14.96 15.08 -17.94
N LEU A 242 13.65 15.02 -17.71
CA LEU A 242 12.88 16.09 -17.10
C LEU A 242 13.11 16.13 -15.59
N PRO A 243 13.63 17.24 -15.02
CA PRO A 243 13.95 17.32 -13.61
C PRO A 243 12.74 17.12 -12.69
N HIS A 244 11.58 17.72 -13.04
CA HIS A 244 10.36 17.63 -12.23
C HIS A 244 9.84 16.18 -12.14
N TYR A 245 9.92 15.42 -13.24
CA TYR A 245 9.52 14.02 -13.25
C TYR A 245 10.47 13.15 -12.42
N ARG A 246 11.79 13.28 -12.63
CA ARG A 246 12.79 12.52 -11.88
C ARG A 246 12.72 12.78 -10.37
N GLU A 247 12.60 14.06 -9.97
CA GLU A 247 12.39 14.45 -8.57
C GLU A 247 11.08 13.88 -8.02
N GLY A 248 10.01 13.84 -8.85
CA GLY A 248 8.73 13.25 -8.50
C GLY A 248 8.81 11.74 -8.26
N VAL A 249 9.53 10.99 -9.12
CA VAL A 249 9.75 9.55 -8.92
C VAL A 249 10.51 9.28 -7.62
N ILE A 250 11.54 10.08 -7.32
CA ILE A 250 12.28 9.99 -6.05
C ILE A 250 11.37 10.30 -4.86
N ALA A 251 10.62 11.40 -4.91
CA ALA A 251 9.69 11.78 -3.85
C ALA A 251 8.63 10.70 -3.62
N GLN A 252 8.12 10.08 -4.69
CA GLN A 252 7.14 8.99 -4.61
C GLN A 252 7.72 7.73 -3.96
N PHE A 253 8.97 7.37 -4.26
CA PHE A 253 9.68 6.27 -3.60
C PHE A 253 9.77 6.48 -2.08
N PHE A 254 10.21 7.66 -1.65
CA PHE A 254 10.29 7.98 -0.22
C PHE A 254 8.91 8.11 0.43
N TYR A 255 7.90 8.58 -0.33
CA TYR A 255 6.53 8.65 0.17
C TYR A 255 5.94 7.26 0.44
N VAL A 256 6.04 6.34 -0.51
CA VAL A 256 5.53 4.97 -0.30
C VAL A 256 6.30 4.30 0.85
N GLY A 257 7.60 4.52 0.92
CA GLY A 257 8.40 4.03 2.03
C GLY A 257 7.93 4.54 3.39
N VAL A 258 7.74 5.85 3.56
CA VAL A 258 7.29 6.42 4.84
C VAL A 258 5.89 5.92 5.21
N GLN A 259 4.99 5.81 4.24
CA GLN A 259 3.64 5.32 4.44
C GLN A 259 3.65 3.89 5.02
N ILE A 260 4.37 2.99 4.36
CA ILE A 260 4.44 1.59 4.78
C ILE A 260 5.20 1.44 6.11
N MET A 261 6.29 2.18 6.31
CA MET A 261 7.01 2.19 7.59
C MET A 261 6.11 2.61 8.76
N CYS A 262 5.36 3.69 8.62
CA CYS A 262 4.47 4.17 9.69
C CYS A 262 3.35 3.16 9.97
N TRP A 263 2.65 2.69 8.93
CA TRP A 263 1.50 1.79 9.08
C TRP A 263 1.87 0.38 9.54
N THR A 264 3.06 -0.11 9.19
CA THR A 264 3.53 -1.42 9.63
C THR A 264 4.03 -1.38 11.08
N PHE A 265 4.88 -0.40 11.41
CA PHE A 265 5.57 -0.39 12.69
C PHE A 265 4.82 0.33 13.82
N ILE A 266 3.63 0.88 13.57
CA ILE A 266 2.74 1.35 14.63
C ILE A 266 2.37 0.22 15.61
N ILE A 267 2.29 -1.03 15.12
CA ILE A 267 1.96 -2.19 15.93
C ILE A 267 3.10 -2.51 16.91
N GLN A 268 4.36 -2.54 16.44
CA GLN A 268 5.52 -2.72 17.31
C GLN A 268 5.68 -1.56 18.31
N TYR A 269 5.48 -0.33 17.84
CA TYR A 269 5.55 0.85 18.67
C TYR A 269 4.50 0.83 19.78
N GLY A 270 3.23 0.66 19.41
CA GLY A 270 2.11 0.62 20.36
C GLY A 270 2.21 -0.56 21.32
N THR A 271 2.54 -1.76 20.83
CA THR A 271 2.73 -2.95 21.67
C THR A 271 3.76 -2.67 22.76
N ARG A 272 4.89 -2.05 22.41
CA ARG A 272 5.92 -1.69 23.39
C ARG A 272 5.40 -0.69 24.41
N VAL A 273 4.69 0.37 23.99
CA VAL A 273 4.15 1.39 24.90
C VAL A 273 3.18 0.75 25.90
N PHE A 274 2.22 -0.05 25.42
CA PHE A 274 1.22 -0.68 26.28
C PHE A 274 1.80 -1.78 27.17
N MET A 275 2.80 -2.52 26.73
CA MET A 275 3.53 -3.47 27.58
C MET A 275 4.30 -2.74 28.70
N ALA A 276 4.86 -1.58 28.43
CA ALA A 276 5.50 -0.74 29.46
C ALA A 276 4.51 -0.21 30.50
N GLU A 277 3.23 -0.07 30.13
CA GLU A 277 2.11 0.25 31.03
C GLU A 277 1.55 -1.00 31.77
N GLY A 278 2.14 -2.20 31.57
CA GLY A 278 1.79 -3.45 32.27
C GLY A 278 0.76 -4.33 31.55
N MET A 279 0.44 -4.06 30.28
CA MET A 279 -0.48 -4.86 29.49
C MET A 279 0.19 -6.14 28.96
N ALA A 280 -0.56 -7.24 28.86
CA ALA A 280 -0.08 -8.48 28.22
C ALA A 280 0.16 -8.25 26.71
N GLU A 281 1.20 -8.90 26.14
CA GLU A 281 1.63 -8.71 24.75
C GLU A 281 0.47 -8.83 23.74
N GLN A 282 -0.34 -9.89 23.84
CA GLN A 282 -1.47 -10.10 22.94
C GLN A 282 -2.49 -8.98 22.99
N GLN A 283 -2.83 -8.50 24.18
CA GLN A 283 -3.77 -7.39 24.36
C GLN A 283 -3.19 -6.09 23.80
N ALA A 284 -1.91 -5.85 24.05
CA ALA A 284 -1.18 -4.70 23.53
C ALA A 284 -1.11 -4.71 22.00
N GLU A 285 -0.92 -5.87 21.37
CA GLU A 285 -0.94 -6.03 19.91
C GLU A 285 -2.33 -5.71 19.31
N VAL A 286 -3.39 -6.26 19.90
CA VAL A 286 -4.77 -6.00 19.45
C VAL A 286 -5.13 -4.53 19.63
N LEU A 287 -4.76 -3.92 20.75
CA LEU A 287 -4.99 -2.49 20.99
C LEU A 287 -4.19 -1.62 20.00
N SER A 288 -2.95 -1.97 19.74
CA SER A 288 -2.11 -1.28 18.75
C SER A 288 -2.71 -1.34 17.34
N GLN A 289 -3.34 -2.48 16.99
CA GLN A 289 -4.07 -2.60 15.73
C GLN A 289 -5.32 -1.72 15.68
N GLN A 290 -6.00 -1.46 16.81
CA GLN A 290 -7.09 -0.49 16.86
C GLN A 290 -6.59 0.93 16.52
N TYR A 291 -5.41 1.31 17.02
CA TYR A 291 -4.78 2.59 16.65
C TYR A 291 -4.41 2.64 15.16
N ASN A 292 -3.98 1.54 14.57
CA ASN A 292 -3.75 1.45 13.13
C ASN A 292 -5.06 1.67 12.33
N ILE A 293 -6.19 1.12 12.79
CA ILE A 293 -7.51 1.38 12.18
C ILE A 293 -7.90 2.85 12.31
N VAL A 294 -7.70 3.46 13.50
CA VAL A 294 -7.95 4.89 13.72
C VAL A 294 -7.07 5.73 12.80
N GLU A 295 -5.80 5.37 12.64
CA GLU A 295 -4.86 5.98 11.72
C GLU A 295 -5.38 5.99 10.28
N MET A 296 -5.92 4.86 9.79
CA MET A 296 -6.52 4.76 8.45
C MET A 296 -7.79 5.60 8.32
N VAL A 297 -8.64 5.65 9.35
CA VAL A 297 -9.84 6.53 9.34
C VAL A 297 -9.42 7.99 9.26
N ILE A 298 -8.43 8.41 10.04
CA ILE A 298 -7.88 9.77 9.99
C ILE A 298 -7.29 10.07 8.62
N PHE A 299 -6.54 9.13 8.04
CA PHE A 299 -6.01 9.23 6.67
C PHE A 299 -7.13 9.48 5.65
N CYS A 300 -8.21 8.70 5.71
CA CYS A 300 -9.36 8.85 4.82
C CYS A 300 -10.04 10.21 4.99
N CYS A 301 -10.35 10.61 6.21
CA CYS A 301 -11.00 11.91 6.50
C CYS A 301 -10.11 13.08 6.07
N SER A 302 -8.83 13.01 6.40
CA SER A 302 -7.85 14.05 6.06
C SER A 302 -7.69 14.22 4.54
N ARG A 303 -7.83 13.14 3.75
CA ARG A 303 -7.79 13.19 2.28
C ARG A 303 -8.89 14.12 1.72
N PHE A 304 -10.11 14.05 2.25
CA PHE A 304 -11.20 14.94 1.82
C PHE A 304 -10.92 16.39 2.22
N ILE A 305 -10.47 16.63 3.44
CA ILE A 305 -10.11 17.97 3.94
C ILE A 305 -8.99 18.56 3.09
N CYS A 306 -7.93 17.84 2.87
CA CYS A 306 -6.78 18.28 2.08
C CYS A 306 -7.15 18.51 0.61
N THR A 307 -8.01 17.67 0.03
CA THR A 307 -8.53 17.87 -1.34
C THR A 307 -9.35 19.18 -1.45
N PHE A 308 -10.09 19.53 -0.40
CA PHE A 308 -10.77 20.82 -0.34
C PHE A 308 -9.79 21.99 -0.24
N LEU A 309 -8.73 21.85 0.57
CA LEU A 309 -7.69 22.87 0.74
C LEU A 309 -6.92 23.18 -0.56
N LEU A 310 -6.81 22.20 -1.47
CA LEU A 310 -6.19 22.40 -2.80
C LEU A 310 -6.92 23.44 -3.67
N ARG A 311 -8.15 23.84 -3.32
CA ARG A 311 -8.85 24.94 -3.99
C ARG A 311 -8.28 26.31 -3.64
N TYR A 312 -7.63 26.42 -2.48
CA TYR A 312 -7.19 27.70 -1.91
C TYR A 312 -5.65 27.79 -1.81
N ILE A 313 -4.96 26.64 -1.74
CA ILE A 313 -3.52 26.58 -1.50
C ILE A 313 -2.86 25.92 -2.72
N ASN A 314 -1.74 26.52 -3.18
CA ASN A 314 -0.93 25.92 -4.26
C ASN A 314 -0.50 24.50 -3.88
N THR A 315 -0.56 23.59 -4.83
CA THR A 315 -0.31 22.14 -4.66
C THR A 315 1.07 21.85 -4.06
N GLY A 316 2.13 22.49 -4.58
CA GLY A 316 3.49 22.33 -4.06
C GLY A 316 3.65 22.88 -2.64
N ARG A 317 3.00 24.05 -2.34
CA ARG A 317 3.02 24.63 -1.00
C ARG A 317 2.30 23.75 0.01
N LEU A 318 1.13 23.21 -0.34
CA LEU A 318 0.38 22.32 0.57
C LEU A 318 1.17 21.02 0.83
N LEU A 319 1.76 20.41 -0.21
CA LEU A 319 2.61 19.24 -0.07
C LEU A 319 3.78 19.52 0.89
N MET A 320 4.47 20.65 0.73
CA MET A 320 5.56 21.05 1.61
C MET A 320 5.11 21.21 3.06
N LEU A 321 4.00 21.90 3.30
CA LEU A 321 3.48 22.14 4.66
C LEU A 321 3.10 20.83 5.35
N LEU A 322 2.42 19.92 4.64
CA LEU A 322 2.07 18.61 5.18
C LEU A 322 3.31 17.75 5.46
N ALA A 323 4.34 17.82 4.60
CA ALA A 323 5.58 17.09 4.83
C ALA A 323 6.37 17.63 6.04
N ILE A 324 6.40 18.96 6.24
CA ILE A 324 7.00 19.57 7.43
C ILE A 324 6.22 19.18 8.68
N ALA A 325 4.88 19.21 8.65
CA ALA A 325 4.05 18.81 9.79
C ALA A 325 4.23 17.32 10.12
N GLY A 326 4.26 16.43 9.10
CA GLY A 326 4.54 15.01 9.28
C GLY A 326 5.93 14.77 9.88
N GLY A 327 6.96 15.49 9.41
CA GLY A 327 8.30 15.46 9.97
C GLY A 327 8.34 15.90 11.44
N ALA A 328 7.65 16.98 11.78
CA ALA A 328 7.57 17.46 13.17
C ALA A 328 6.88 16.44 14.10
N LEU A 329 5.77 15.83 13.66
CA LEU A 329 5.12 14.76 14.41
C LEU A 329 6.04 13.54 14.55
N THR A 330 6.80 13.19 13.52
CA THR A 330 7.77 12.08 13.58
C THR A 330 8.88 12.34 14.60
N VAL A 331 9.31 13.59 14.78
CA VAL A 331 10.21 13.96 15.88
C VAL A 331 9.55 13.66 17.24
N GLY A 332 8.25 13.93 17.40
CA GLY A 332 7.49 13.53 18.58
C GLY A 332 7.51 11.99 18.78
N VAL A 333 7.31 11.20 17.71
CA VAL A 333 7.39 9.73 17.78
C VAL A 333 8.75 9.24 18.27
N ILE A 334 9.84 9.89 17.85
CA ILE A 334 11.20 9.52 18.26
C ILE A 334 11.43 9.77 19.74
N PHE A 335 11.09 10.96 20.25
CA PHE A 335 11.49 11.40 21.57
C PHE A 335 10.45 11.12 22.68
N LEU A 336 9.15 11.05 22.35
CA LEU A 336 8.10 10.69 23.29
C LEU A 336 7.95 9.17 23.32
N GLN A 337 8.25 8.57 24.49
CA GLN A 337 8.32 7.11 24.64
C GLN A 337 7.04 6.51 25.25
N ASP A 338 5.97 7.29 25.27
CA ASP A 338 4.68 7.03 25.88
C ASP A 338 3.53 7.08 24.86
N SER A 339 2.30 7.04 25.33
CA SER A 339 1.09 7.14 24.52
C SER A 339 1.02 8.43 23.69
N MET A 340 1.69 9.54 24.11
CA MET A 340 1.75 10.78 23.31
C MET A 340 2.56 10.58 22.02
N GLY A 341 3.64 9.78 22.06
CA GLY A 341 4.37 9.39 20.86
C GLY A 341 3.50 8.58 19.89
N LEU A 342 2.65 7.70 20.42
CA LEU A 342 1.69 6.95 19.59
C LEU A 342 0.65 7.88 18.96
N TYR A 343 0.14 8.88 19.68
CA TYR A 343 -0.77 9.88 19.10
C TYR A 343 -0.11 10.74 18.02
N CYS A 344 1.18 11.06 18.19
CA CYS A 344 1.96 11.71 17.13
C CYS A 344 2.02 10.82 15.88
N LEU A 345 2.25 9.51 16.03
CA LEU A 345 2.32 8.57 14.92
C LEU A 345 0.98 8.47 14.19
N VAL A 346 -0.13 8.38 14.92
CA VAL A 346 -1.48 8.43 14.34
C VAL A 346 -1.70 9.75 13.57
N GLY A 347 -1.22 10.87 14.12
CA GLY A 347 -1.30 12.18 13.47
C GLY A 347 -0.50 12.27 12.17
N VAL A 348 0.60 11.53 12.03
CA VAL A 348 1.41 11.46 10.80
C VAL A 348 0.55 11.04 9.60
N SER A 349 -0.40 10.12 9.79
CA SER A 349 -1.30 9.66 8.72
C SER A 349 -2.16 10.77 8.12
N ALA A 350 -2.60 11.74 8.93
CA ALA A 350 -3.31 12.91 8.40
C ALA A 350 -2.45 13.67 7.38
N CYS A 351 -1.15 13.83 7.68
CA CYS A 351 -0.21 14.52 6.80
C CYS A 351 0.08 13.75 5.51
N MET A 352 0.10 12.41 5.58
CA MET A 352 0.39 11.56 4.43
C MET A 352 -0.76 11.48 3.42
N SER A 353 -1.98 11.76 3.82
CA SER A 353 -3.21 11.45 3.08
C SER A 353 -3.28 11.98 1.65
N LEU A 354 -2.74 13.18 1.39
CA LEU A 354 -2.77 13.83 0.07
C LEU A 354 -1.50 13.57 -0.76
N MET A 355 -0.41 13.09 -0.17
CA MET A 355 0.91 13.14 -0.79
C MET A 355 1.00 12.28 -2.04
N PHE A 356 0.47 11.03 -2.04
CA PHE A 356 0.54 10.13 -3.19
C PHE A 356 -0.04 10.74 -4.47
N PRO A 357 -1.33 11.12 -4.50
CA PRO A 357 -1.92 11.67 -5.71
C PRO A 357 -1.34 13.02 -6.10
N THR A 358 -0.86 13.79 -5.12
CA THR A 358 -0.24 15.10 -5.36
C THR A 358 1.11 14.96 -6.05
N ILE A 359 2.01 14.13 -5.52
CA ILE A 359 3.32 13.86 -6.14
C ILE A 359 3.13 13.28 -7.54
N TYR A 360 2.20 12.32 -7.67
CA TYR A 360 1.87 11.67 -8.93
C TYR A 360 1.37 12.68 -9.98
N GLY A 361 0.43 13.54 -9.60
CA GLY A 361 -0.12 14.58 -10.48
C GLY A 361 0.95 15.60 -10.92
N ILE A 362 1.75 16.12 -9.98
CA ILE A 362 2.84 17.06 -10.29
C ILE A 362 3.86 16.41 -11.23
N ALA A 363 4.26 15.16 -10.99
CA ALA A 363 5.25 14.49 -11.80
C ALA A 363 4.78 14.23 -13.25
N LEU A 364 3.48 14.05 -13.46
CA LEU A 364 2.90 13.81 -14.79
C LEU A 364 2.54 15.11 -15.55
N THR A 365 2.56 16.26 -14.89
CA THR A 365 2.26 17.54 -15.54
C THR A 365 3.21 17.79 -16.70
N GLY A 366 2.68 18.20 -17.86
CA GLY A 366 3.45 18.54 -19.06
C GLY A 366 4.00 17.35 -19.85
N LEU A 367 3.72 16.09 -19.46
CA LEU A 367 4.18 14.92 -20.22
C LEU A 367 3.35 14.58 -21.46
N GLY A 368 2.15 15.15 -21.62
CA GLY A 368 1.27 14.88 -22.76
C GLY A 368 1.07 13.37 -22.99
N ASP A 369 1.31 12.91 -24.22
CA ASP A 369 1.16 11.48 -24.58
C ASP A 369 2.12 10.55 -23.86
N ASP A 370 3.23 11.07 -23.32
CA ASP A 370 4.21 10.30 -22.55
C ASP A 370 3.76 10.03 -21.10
N ALA A 371 2.69 10.66 -20.64
CA ALA A 371 2.16 10.49 -19.28
C ALA A 371 1.85 9.02 -18.96
N LYS A 372 1.46 8.21 -19.96
CA LYS A 372 1.23 6.76 -19.79
C LYS A 372 2.50 6.02 -19.34
N PHE A 373 3.66 6.39 -19.88
CA PHE A 373 4.95 5.82 -19.50
C PHE A 373 5.48 6.44 -18.21
N GLY A 374 5.24 7.74 -18.02
CA GLY A 374 5.52 8.42 -16.77
C GLY A 374 4.80 7.78 -15.59
N ALA A 375 3.55 7.38 -15.77
CA ALA A 375 2.78 6.63 -14.79
C ALA A 375 3.46 5.31 -14.39
N ALA A 376 4.00 4.54 -15.34
CA ALA A 376 4.69 3.28 -15.04
C ALA A 376 5.93 3.47 -14.15
N GLY A 377 6.72 4.52 -14.39
CA GLY A 377 7.87 4.85 -13.54
C GLY A 377 7.47 5.25 -12.11
N LEU A 378 6.34 5.95 -11.95
CA LEU A 378 5.80 6.28 -10.62
C LEU A 378 5.24 5.05 -9.90
N ILE A 379 4.67 4.08 -10.62
CA ILE A 379 4.26 2.79 -10.05
C ILE A 379 5.49 1.98 -9.62
N MET A 380 6.57 2.00 -10.40
CA MET A 380 7.83 1.35 -10.00
C MET A 380 8.41 1.94 -8.71
N SER A 381 8.17 3.22 -8.43
CA SER A 381 8.63 3.86 -7.18
C SER A 381 7.94 3.31 -5.92
N ILE A 382 6.85 2.51 -6.07
CA ILE A 382 6.24 1.71 -4.98
C ILE A 382 7.28 0.76 -4.34
N LEU A 383 8.39 0.47 -5.03
CA LEU A 383 9.55 -0.23 -4.49
C LEU A 383 10.07 0.36 -3.16
N GLY A 384 9.81 1.65 -2.88
CA GLY A 384 10.11 2.25 -1.58
C GLY A 384 9.50 1.48 -0.40
N GLY A 385 8.31 0.89 -0.60
CA GLY A 385 7.65 0.02 0.37
C GLY A 385 8.32 -1.35 0.56
N SER A 386 9.19 -1.79 -0.36
CA SER A 386 10.00 -2.99 -0.21
C SER A 386 11.35 -2.73 0.46
N VAL A 387 11.95 -1.58 0.21
CA VAL A 387 13.34 -1.30 0.61
C VAL A 387 13.41 -0.66 2.00
N LEU A 388 12.55 0.31 2.29
CA LEU A 388 12.67 1.09 3.52
C LEU A 388 12.17 0.37 4.78
N PRO A 389 11.08 -0.43 4.78
CA PRO A 389 10.64 -1.14 5.97
C PRO A 389 11.66 -2.14 6.54
N PRO A 390 12.36 -2.98 5.75
CA PRO A 390 13.42 -3.83 6.27
C PRO A 390 14.58 -3.06 6.89
N LEU A 391 14.92 -1.88 6.34
CA LEU A 391 15.93 -1.01 6.94
C LEU A 391 15.46 -0.48 8.31
N GLN A 392 14.19 -0.09 8.45
CA GLN A 392 13.63 0.30 9.74
C GLN A 392 13.61 -0.87 10.71
N ALA A 393 13.19 -2.06 10.26
CA ALA A 393 13.18 -3.27 11.06
C ALA A 393 14.57 -3.62 11.60
N SER A 394 15.63 -3.48 10.79
CA SER A 394 17.00 -3.73 11.22
C SER A 394 17.49 -2.81 12.33
N ILE A 395 16.91 -1.60 12.44
CA ILE A 395 17.14 -0.72 13.58
C ILE A 395 16.38 -1.22 14.80
N ILE A 396 15.13 -1.64 14.64
CA ILE A 396 14.26 -2.16 15.71
C ILE A 396 14.89 -3.37 16.37
N ASP A 397 15.47 -4.29 15.60
CA ASP A 397 16.11 -5.52 16.10
C ASP A 397 17.29 -5.25 17.06
N ARG A 398 17.84 -4.04 17.09
CA ARG A 398 18.89 -3.67 18.04
C ARG A 398 18.41 -3.49 19.48
N GLY A 399 17.08 -3.50 19.70
CA GLY A 399 16.43 -3.38 21.02
C GLY A 399 16.52 -1.99 21.61
N THR A 400 17.73 -1.50 21.91
CA THR A 400 17.99 -0.16 22.43
C THR A 400 19.13 0.51 21.67
N LEU A 401 19.00 1.82 21.41
CA LEU A 401 19.98 2.64 20.72
C LEU A 401 20.06 4.02 21.41
N ILE A 402 21.26 4.47 21.74
CA ILE A 402 21.52 5.80 22.33
C ILE A 402 20.66 6.02 23.61
N GLY A 403 20.48 4.96 24.42
CA GLY A 403 19.66 5.04 25.65
C GLY A 403 18.14 5.13 25.42
N MET A 404 17.68 4.98 24.18
CA MET A 404 16.27 4.98 23.81
C MET A 404 15.87 3.63 23.19
N PRO A 405 14.59 3.26 23.23
CA PRO A 405 14.12 2.09 22.52
C PRO A 405 14.37 2.19 21.02
N ALA A 406 14.91 1.14 20.43
CA ALA A 406 15.27 1.14 19.01
C ALA A 406 14.06 1.36 18.09
N VAL A 407 12.85 0.93 18.50
CA VAL A 407 11.63 1.20 17.76
C VAL A 407 11.35 2.71 17.63
N ASN A 408 11.59 3.50 18.67
CA ASN A 408 11.45 4.96 18.61
C ASN A 408 12.52 5.57 17.68
N VAL A 409 13.78 5.18 17.86
CA VAL A 409 14.92 5.68 17.05
C VAL A 409 14.74 5.33 15.57
N SER A 410 14.11 4.20 15.25
CA SER A 410 13.88 3.74 13.87
C SER A 410 13.08 4.74 13.04
N PHE A 411 12.25 5.58 13.67
CA PHE A 411 11.47 6.63 13.01
C PHE A 411 12.32 7.80 12.47
N VAL A 412 13.63 7.78 12.67
CA VAL A 412 14.56 8.65 11.92
C VAL A 412 14.46 8.42 10.41
N LEU A 413 14.21 7.18 9.96
CA LEU A 413 14.01 6.91 8.53
C LEU A 413 12.74 7.58 7.96
N PRO A 414 11.54 7.43 8.56
CA PRO A 414 10.37 8.24 8.22
C PRO A 414 10.64 9.74 8.22
N PHE A 415 11.36 10.27 9.21
CA PHE A 415 11.71 11.69 9.24
C PHE A 415 12.52 12.12 8.01
N ILE A 416 13.55 11.35 7.63
CA ILE A 416 14.34 11.61 6.41
C ILE A 416 13.44 11.62 5.16
N CYS A 417 12.49 10.68 5.07
CA CYS A 417 11.54 10.64 3.96
C CYS A 417 10.71 11.92 3.88
N PHE A 418 10.20 12.43 5.00
CA PHE A 418 9.47 13.69 5.03
C PHE A 418 10.32 14.89 4.61
N VAL A 419 11.59 14.92 4.97
CA VAL A 419 12.53 15.96 4.51
C VAL A 419 12.66 15.95 2.99
N VAL A 420 12.82 14.78 2.38
CA VAL A 420 12.89 14.64 0.91
C VAL A 420 11.61 15.14 0.24
N ILE A 421 10.44 14.76 0.78
CA ILE A 421 9.14 15.19 0.26
C ILE A 421 8.95 16.70 0.42
N ALA A 422 9.37 17.27 1.56
CA ALA A 422 9.30 18.72 1.81
C ALA A 422 10.16 19.51 0.82
N ILE A 423 11.37 19.03 0.51
CA ILE A 423 12.26 19.64 -0.50
C ILE A 423 11.60 19.60 -1.88
N TYR A 424 10.99 18.47 -2.25
CA TYR A 424 10.26 18.35 -3.52
C TYR A 424 9.09 19.34 -3.60
N GLY A 425 8.27 19.42 -2.54
CA GLY A 425 7.16 20.38 -2.43
C GLY A 425 7.63 21.83 -2.53
N LEU A 426 8.73 22.19 -1.86
CA LEU A 426 9.35 23.53 -1.91
C LEU A 426 9.82 23.87 -3.34
N ARG A 427 10.50 22.95 -4.01
CA ARG A 427 11.00 23.15 -5.38
C ARG A 427 9.82 23.33 -6.36
N THR A 428 8.79 22.51 -6.23
CA THR A 428 7.56 22.64 -7.03
C THR A 428 6.87 23.96 -6.79
N TRP A 429 6.72 24.37 -5.53
CA TRP A 429 6.13 25.68 -5.22
C TRP A 429 6.93 26.85 -5.80
N ARG A 430 8.25 26.82 -5.70
CA ARG A 430 9.11 27.87 -6.29
C ARG A 430 9.00 27.94 -7.82
N ARG A 431 8.90 26.78 -8.50
CA ARG A 431 8.72 26.73 -9.96
C ARG A 431 7.38 27.38 -10.36
N SER A 432 6.29 27.09 -9.65
CA SER A 432 4.99 27.70 -9.94
C SER A 432 4.97 29.21 -9.72
N MET A 433 5.81 29.75 -8.82
CA MET A 433 5.93 31.21 -8.62
C MET A 433 6.81 31.88 -9.68
N SER A 434 7.76 31.17 -10.27
CA SER A 434 8.65 31.71 -11.30
C SER A 434 8.04 31.68 -12.72
N GLY A 435 6.82 31.17 -12.87
CA GLY A 435 6.14 31.08 -14.18
C GLY A 435 6.81 30.11 -15.15
N ALA A 436 7.67 29.20 -14.66
CA ALA A 436 8.38 28.18 -15.44
C ALA A 436 7.60 26.84 -15.37
N GLU A 437 6.31 26.86 -15.79
CA GLU A 437 5.53 25.65 -16.05
C GLU A 437 5.44 25.37 -17.54
#